data_4928e8c296c5101fba6709ce33aad0af
#
_entry.id   4928e8c296c5101fba6709ce33aad0af
#
_cell.length_a   1.000
_cell.length_b   1.000
_cell.length_c   1.000
_cell.angle_alpha   90.00
_cell.angle_beta   90.00
_cell.angle_gamma   90.00
#
_symmetry.space_group_name_H-M   'P 1'
#
loop_
_entity.id
_entity.type
_entity.pdbx_description
1 polymer ?
#
loop_
_entity_poly.entity_id
_entity_poly.type
_entity_poly.pdbx_seq_one_letter_code
_entity_poly.pdbx_strand_id
1 'polypeptide(L)'
;KALYESLSRTSAEYIKAKLSSIKKINNGYQIRLDNDENITCQLLIGADGALSRTRELAGIEFSTTNYNQQAIICNITTTNDFEDTTWQRFLSDSIVAVLPLSNTQASIVWSANNHLAEDLISLSNEDFVKRLENATEHRFGRLKVASDIYSFPLIERSAKDYVKENLALVGDAAHNIHPLAGQGANLGFSDA
;
A
#
# COMPACT_ATOMS: atom_id res chain seq x y z
N LYS A 1 -3.60 -15.17 -1.83
CA LYS A 1 -3.89 -16.62 -1.92
C LYS A 1 -2.84 -17.33 -2.77
N ALA A 2 -2.63 -16.95 -4.04
CA ALA A 2 -1.66 -17.59 -4.94
C ALA A 2 -0.22 -17.61 -4.39
N LEU A 3 0.27 -16.49 -3.84
CA LEU A 3 1.61 -16.42 -3.23
C LEU A 3 1.74 -17.35 -2.01
N TYR A 4 0.71 -17.42 -1.17
CA TYR A 4 0.70 -18.35 -0.03
C TYR A 4 0.70 -19.82 -0.45
N GLU A 5 -0.07 -20.15 -1.49
CA GLU A 5 -0.07 -21.49 -2.09
C GLU A 5 1.28 -21.84 -2.73
N SER A 6 1.99 -20.84 -3.28
CA SER A 6 3.34 -21.03 -3.80
C SER A 6 4.37 -21.28 -2.69
N LEU A 7 4.23 -20.59 -1.55
CA LEU A 7 5.11 -20.78 -0.39
C LEU A 7 5.09 -22.23 0.10
N SER A 8 3.92 -22.87 0.14
CA SER A 8 3.77 -24.26 0.58
C SER A 8 4.50 -25.29 -0.30
N ARG A 9 4.97 -24.89 -1.49
CA ARG A 9 5.75 -25.71 -2.42
C ARG A 9 7.26 -25.53 -2.25
N THR A 10 7.67 -24.66 -1.35
CA THR A 10 9.09 -24.39 -1.03
C THR A 10 9.47 -25.05 0.29
N SER A 11 10.76 -25.02 0.64
CA SER A 11 11.28 -25.43 1.95
C SER A 11 11.15 -24.33 3.02
N ALA A 12 10.49 -23.21 2.71
CA ALA A 12 10.33 -22.12 3.65
C ALA A 12 9.32 -22.47 4.74
N GLU A 13 9.69 -22.21 5.98
CA GLU A 13 8.81 -22.35 7.13
C GLU A 13 8.00 -21.07 7.35
N TYR A 14 6.69 -21.19 7.57
CA TYR A 14 5.81 -20.08 7.87
C TYR A 14 5.41 -20.10 9.34
N ILE A 15 5.87 -19.10 10.10
CA ILE A 15 5.54 -18.91 11.51
C ILE A 15 4.61 -17.71 11.65
N LYS A 16 3.41 -17.94 12.17
CA LYS A 16 2.43 -16.87 12.43
C LYS A 16 2.66 -16.24 13.79
N ALA A 17 3.59 -15.31 13.87
CA ALA A 17 3.94 -14.59 15.08
C ALA A 17 4.44 -13.17 14.76
N LYS A 18 4.53 -12.31 15.79
CA LYS A 18 5.06 -10.96 15.66
C LYS A 18 6.48 -10.88 16.20
N LEU A 19 7.30 -10.06 15.56
CA LEU A 19 8.65 -9.76 16.03
C LEU A 19 8.60 -8.91 17.31
N SER A 20 9.15 -9.45 18.41
CA SER A 20 9.24 -8.76 19.70
C SER A 20 10.56 -8.02 19.86
N SER A 21 11.68 -8.67 19.57
CA SER A 21 13.00 -8.06 19.67
C SER A 21 13.99 -8.67 18.69
N ILE A 22 15.05 -7.92 18.38
CA ILE A 22 16.21 -8.39 17.64
C ILE A 22 17.48 -8.12 18.44
N LYS A 23 18.45 -9.01 18.34
CA LYS A 23 19.77 -8.85 18.94
C LYS A 23 20.82 -9.23 17.90
N LYS A 24 21.74 -8.32 17.60
CA LYS A 24 22.88 -8.64 16.74
C LYS A 24 23.80 -9.65 17.44
N ILE A 25 24.24 -10.65 16.71
CA ILE A 25 25.23 -11.65 17.09
C ILE A 25 26.41 -11.64 16.12
N ASN A 26 27.45 -12.40 16.37
CA ASN A 26 28.70 -12.36 15.57
C ASN A 26 28.47 -12.56 14.06
N ASN A 27 27.51 -13.38 13.65
CA ASN A 27 27.25 -13.67 12.25
C ASN A 27 25.72 -13.69 11.97
N GLY A 28 25.06 -12.55 12.19
CA GLY A 28 23.64 -12.41 11.93
C GLY A 28 22.84 -11.83 13.09
N TYR A 29 21.62 -12.32 13.25
CA TYR A 29 20.67 -11.86 14.26
C TYR A 29 20.03 -13.03 15.02
N GLN A 30 19.77 -12.83 16.31
CA GLN A 30 18.81 -13.57 17.09
C GLN A 30 17.53 -12.74 17.19
N ILE A 31 16.41 -13.30 16.78
CA ILE A 31 15.09 -12.70 16.88
C ILE A 31 14.26 -13.43 17.92
N ARG A 32 13.43 -12.68 18.66
CA ARG A 32 12.43 -13.23 19.57
C ARG A 32 11.04 -12.85 19.06
N LEU A 33 10.17 -13.82 19.04
CA LEU A 33 8.78 -13.68 18.67
C LEU A 33 7.87 -13.47 19.90
N ASP A 34 6.63 -13.05 19.67
CA ASP A 34 5.64 -12.81 20.74
C ASP A 34 5.09 -14.09 21.37
N ASN A 35 5.37 -15.25 20.77
CA ASN A 35 5.12 -16.59 21.31
C ASN A 35 6.31 -17.16 22.12
N ASP A 36 7.31 -16.30 22.47
CA ASP A 36 8.54 -16.64 23.18
C ASP A 36 9.55 -17.51 22.40
N GLU A 37 9.27 -17.81 21.16
CA GLU A 37 10.18 -18.52 20.28
C GLU A 37 11.40 -17.65 19.93
N ASN A 38 12.58 -18.28 19.84
CA ASN A 38 13.83 -17.63 19.45
C ASN A 38 14.35 -18.26 18.18
N ILE A 39 14.67 -17.45 17.20
CA ILE A 39 15.22 -17.87 15.90
C ILE A 39 16.55 -17.16 15.68
N THR A 40 17.54 -17.91 15.19
CA THR A 40 18.84 -17.35 14.79
C THR A 40 18.97 -17.40 13.27
N CYS A 41 19.37 -16.31 12.66
CA CYS A 41 19.55 -16.21 11.22
C CYS A 41 20.85 -15.49 10.85
N GLN A 42 21.44 -15.84 9.72
CA GLN A 42 22.61 -15.16 9.17
C GLN A 42 22.25 -13.87 8.46
N LEU A 43 21.05 -13.80 7.89
CA LEU A 43 20.49 -12.62 7.24
C LEU A 43 19.06 -12.40 7.73
N LEU A 44 18.77 -11.19 8.18
CA LEU A 44 17.42 -10.75 8.54
C LEU A 44 16.89 -9.82 7.45
N ILE A 45 15.75 -10.17 6.85
CA ILE A 45 15.09 -9.32 5.86
C ILE A 45 13.81 -8.75 6.48
N GLY A 46 13.75 -7.42 6.60
CA GLY A 46 12.56 -6.68 7.03
C GLY A 46 11.65 -6.38 5.83
N ALA A 47 10.53 -7.10 5.74
CA ALA A 47 9.48 -6.92 4.73
C ALA A 47 8.12 -6.68 5.38
N ASP A 48 8.12 -6.03 6.56
CA ASP A 48 7.00 -5.91 7.50
C ASP A 48 6.22 -4.59 7.34
N GLY A 49 6.33 -3.95 6.16
CA GLY A 49 5.48 -2.85 5.74
C GLY A 49 5.89 -1.47 6.28
N ALA A 50 5.08 -0.46 5.98
CA ALA A 50 5.39 0.96 6.23
C ALA A 50 5.68 1.30 7.71
N LEU A 51 5.10 0.56 8.65
CA LEU A 51 5.34 0.68 10.10
C LEU A 51 6.32 -0.39 10.60
N SER A 52 7.33 -0.73 9.81
CA SER A 52 8.28 -1.81 10.06
C SER A 52 8.85 -1.82 11.47
N ARG A 53 8.55 -2.89 12.18
CA ARG A 53 9.13 -3.17 13.50
C ARG A 53 10.60 -3.60 13.38
N THR A 54 10.95 -4.29 12.31
CA THR A 54 12.34 -4.65 12.01
C THR A 54 13.21 -3.41 11.87
N ARG A 55 12.76 -2.41 11.08
CA ARG A 55 13.46 -1.13 10.92
C ARG A 55 13.64 -0.42 12.26
N GLU A 56 12.58 -0.32 13.06
CA GLU A 56 12.60 0.32 14.38
C GLU A 56 13.60 -0.35 15.32
N LEU A 57 13.50 -1.67 15.47
CA LEU A 57 14.37 -2.45 16.36
C LEU A 57 15.84 -2.47 15.89
N ALA A 58 16.08 -2.35 14.59
CA ALA A 58 17.43 -2.21 14.02
C ALA A 58 18.02 -0.81 14.20
N GLY A 59 17.26 0.14 14.75
CA GLY A 59 17.70 1.53 14.89
C GLY A 59 18.03 2.17 13.56
N ILE A 60 17.24 1.87 12.51
CA ILE A 60 17.39 2.51 11.20
C ILE A 60 16.49 3.75 11.18
N GLU A 61 17.12 4.90 11.02
CA GLU A 61 16.41 6.17 10.86
C GLU A 61 15.63 6.19 9.56
N PHE A 62 14.52 6.93 9.54
CA PHE A 62 13.73 7.13 8.33
C PHE A 62 13.23 8.58 8.25
N SER A 63 13.10 9.08 7.04
CA SER A 63 12.46 10.36 6.74
C SER A 63 10.98 10.15 6.46
N THR A 64 10.20 11.17 6.77
CA THR A 64 8.77 11.20 6.48
C THR A 64 8.42 12.53 5.83
N THR A 65 7.80 12.49 4.66
CA THR A 65 7.26 13.64 3.96
C THR A 65 5.74 13.50 3.86
N ASN A 66 5.01 14.41 4.46
CA ASN A 66 3.56 14.47 4.31
C ASN A 66 3.21 15.27 3.05
N TYR A 67 2.51 14.67 2.10
CA TYR A 67 2.06 15.37 0.89
C TYR A 67 0.89 16.31 1.13
N ASN A 68 0.30 16.33 2.34
CA ASN A 68 -0.93 17.05 2.66
C ASN A 68 -2.08 16.65 1.71
N GLN A 69 -2.09 15.39 1.35
CA GLN A 69 -3.07 14.75 0.50
C GLN A 69 -3.60 13.48 1.14
N GLN A 70 -4.76 13.05 0.70
CA GLN A 70 -5.38 11.78 1.07
C GLN A 70 -5.74 11.01 -0.20
N ALA A 71 -5.65 9.68 -0.13
CA ALA A 71 -6.22 8.77 -1.12
C ALA A 71 -7.59 8.32 -0.64
N ILE A 72 -8.63 8.63 -1.41
CA ILE A 72 -10.00 8.15 -1.21
C ILE A 72 -10.13 6.88 -2.05
N ILE A 73 -10.55 5.79 -1.41
CA ILE A 73 -10.62 4.47 -2.02
C ILE A 73 -12.02 3.90 -1.83
N CYS A 74 -12.62 3.46 -2.93
CA CYS A 74 -13.85 2.68 -2.90
C CYS A 74 -13.94 1.79 -4.14
N ASN A 75 -14.85 0.81 -4.10
CA ASN A 75 -15.24 0.07 -5.30
C ASN A 75 -16.50 0.67 -5.88
N ILE A 76 -16.58 0.66 -7.19
CA ILE A 76 -17.74 1.11 -7.97
C ILE A 76 -18.22 0.04 -8.92
N THR A 77 -19.49 0.12 -9.30
CA THR A 77 -20.04 -0.58 -10.46
C THR A 77 -20.45 0.42 -11.53
N THR A 78 -20.43 -0.01 -12.78
CA THR A 78 -20.80 0.78 -13.95
C THR A 78 -21.73 0.01 -14.88
N THR A 79 -22.44 0.72 -15.75
CA THR A 79 -23.24 0.13 -16.82
C THR A 79 -22.43 -0.16 -18.08
N ASN A 80 -21.26 0.45 -18.24
CA ASN A 80 -20.39 0.26 -19.40
C ASN A 80 -19.24 -0.71 -19.05
N ASP A 81 -18.72 -1.40 -20.06
CA ASP A 81 -17.52 -2.21 -19.91
C ASP A 81 -16.29 -1.33 -19.76
N PHE A 82 -15.37 -1.71 -18.90
CA PHE A 82 -14.06 -1.06 -18.73
C PHE A 82 -13.05 -1.47 -19.81
N GLU A 83 -13.36 -2.48 -20.64
CA GLU A 83 -12.51 -2.97 -21.73
C GLU A 83 -11.07 -3.31 -21.25
N ASP A 84 -10.95 -3.89 -20.06
CA ASP A 84 -9.68 -4.22 -19.40
C ASP A 84 -8.68 -3.05 -19.31
N THR A 85 -9.19 -1.82 -19.37
CA THR A 85 -8.36 -0.62 -19.44
C THR A 85 -8.32 0.11 -18.12
N THR A 86 -7.13 0.21 -17.51
CA THR A 86 -6.85 1.11 -16.40
C THR A 86 -6.82 2.56 -16.90
N TRP A 87 -7.49 3.44 -16.18
CA TRP A 87 -7.61 4.84 -16.57
C TRP A 87 -7.19 5.75 -15.41
N GLN A 88 -6.52 6.84 -15.75
CA GLN A 88 -6.09 7.84 -14.79
C GLN A 88 -6.25 9.25 -15.38
N ARG A 89 -6.70 10.18 -14.54
CA ARG A 89 -6.83 11.58 -14.92
C ARG A 89 -6.17 12.48 -13.89
N PHE A 90 -5.36 13.40 -14.38
CA PHE A 90 -4.78 14.49 -13.62
C PHE A 90 -5.70 15.69 -13.70
N LEU A 91 -6.23 16.11 -12.56
CA LEU A 91 -7.03 17.32 -12.39
C LEU A 91 -6.13 18.42 -11.80
N SER A 92 -6.65 19.65 -11.72
CA SER A 92 -5.88 20.78 -11.18
C SER A 92 -5.45 20.60 -9.71
N ASP A 93 -6.22 19.84 -8.93
CA ASP A 93 -6.11 19.72 -7.47
C ASP A 93 -6.15 18.26 -6.97
N SER A 94 -6.27 17.31 -7.88
CA SER A 94 -6.42 15.90 -7.55
C SER A 94 -6.07 14.97 -8.71
N ILE A 95 -5.96 13.69 -8.42
CA ILE A 95 -5.72 12.63 -9.42
C ILE A 95 -6.71 11.51 -9.14
N VAL A 96 -7.52 11.17 -10.13
CA VAL A 96 -8.44 10.04 -10.05
C VAL A 96 -7.97 8.89 -10.94
N ALA A 97 -7.84 7.70 -10.35
CA ALA A 97 -7.54 6.45 -11.04
C ALA A 97 -8.72 5.49 -10.95
N VAL A 98 -9.00 4.83 -12.06
CA VAL A 98 -10.03 3.79 -12.19
C VAL A 98 -9.34 2.49 -12.57
N LEU A 99 -9.40 1.50 -11.68
CA LEU A 99 -8.69 0.24 -11.77
C LEU A 99 -9.71 -0.89 -11.93
N PRO A 100 -9.94 -1.43 -13.14
CA PRO A 100 -10.89 -2.49 -13.37
C PRO A 100 -10.62 -3.74 -12.51
N LEU A 101 -11.66 -4.27 -11.88
CA LEU A 101 -11.69 -5.54 -11.18
C LEU A 101 -12.43 -6.61 -11.99
N SER A 102 -13.35 -6.18 -12.83
CA SER A 102 -14.08 -6.96 -13.82
C SER A 102 -14.63 -6.02 -14.89
N ASN A 103 -15.36 -6.54 -15.86
CA ASN A 103 -15.96 -5.72 -16.92
C ASN A 103 -16.82 -4.55 -16.41
N THR A 104 -17.48 -4.72 -15.27
CA THR A 104 -18.41 -3.71 -14.73
C THR A 104 -18.10 -3.28 -13.30
N GLN A 105 -16.97 -3.70 -12.75
CA GLN A 105 -16.50 -3.31 -11.41
C GLN A 105 -15.10 -2.74 -11.48
N ALA A 106 -14.86 -1.66 -10.74
CA ALA A 106 -13.53 -1.08 -10.60
C ALA A 106 -13.28 -0.62 -9.17
N SER A 107 -12.00 -0.55 -8.80
CA SER A 107 -11.54 0.18 -7.64
C SER A 107 -11.18 1.61 -8.06
N ILE A 108 -11.61 2.57 -7.25
CA ILE A 108 -11.24 3.98 -7.41
C ILE A 108 -10.14 4.30 -6.41
N VAL A 109 -9.13 5.02 -6.89
CA VAL A 109 -8.14 5.70 -6.05
C VAL A 109 -8.15 7.16 -6.45
N TRP A 110 -8.71 8.02 -5.58
CA TRP A 110 -8.78 9.45 -5.80
C TRP A 110 -7.86 10.17 -4.82
N SER A 111 -6.68 10.55 -5.29
CA SER A 111 -5.72 11.34 -4.52
C SER A 111 -6.08 12.81 -4.60
N ALA A 112 -6.36 13.44 -3.47
CA ALA A 112 -6.79 14.83 -3.37
C ALA A 112 -6.09 15.53 -2.20
N ASN A 113 -6.00 16.87 -2.24
CA ASN A 113 -5.59 17.64 -1.07
C ASN A 113 -6.58 17.42 0.10
N ASN A 114 -6.15 17.70 1.33
CA ASN A 114 -6.94 17.39 2.54
C ASN A 114 -8.34 18.03 2.48
N HIS A 115 -8.46 19.27 2.03
CA HIS A 115 -9.74 19.98 1.98
C HIS A 115 -10.72 19.29 1.03
N LEU A 116 -10.30 19.01 -0.21
CA LEU A 116 -11.15 18.30 -1.18
C LEU A 116 -11.48 16.88 -0.71
N ALA A 117 -10.53 16.20 -0.05
CA ALA A 117 -10.76 14.86 0.47
C ALA A 117 -11.83 14.85 1.59
N GLU A 118 -11.76 15.81 2.51
CA GLU A 118 -12.77 15.99 3.56
C GLU A 118 -14.15 16.29 2.97
N ASP A 119 -14.22 17.17 1.98
CA ASP A 119 -15.45 17.48 1.25
C ASP A 119 -16.04 16.20 0.62
N LEU A 120 -15.23 15.44 -0.13
CA LEU A 120 -15.67 14.23 -0.83
C LEU A 120 -16.17 13.13 0.13
N ILE A 121 -15.52 12.94 1.28
CA ILE A 121 -15.91 11.92 2.28
C ILE A 121 -17.20 12.32 2.98
N SER A 122 -17.47 13.62 3.14
CA SER A 122 -18.68 14.11 3.78
C SER A 122 -19.95 13.99 2.92
N LEU A 123 -19.80 13.72 1.63
CA LEU A 123 -20.90 13.60 0.69
C LEU A 123 -21.74 12.33 0.91
N SER A 124 -23.00 12.39 0.53
CA SER A 124 -23.79 11.18 0.30
C SER A 124 -23.17 10.34 -0.84
N ASN A 125 -23.43 9.03 -0.87
CA ASN A 125 -22.98 8.19 -1.98
C ASN A 125 -23.45 8.71 -3.35
N GLU A 126 -24.65 9.26 -3.41
CA GLU A 126 -25.21 9.82 -4.65
C GLU A 126 -24.43 11.06 -5.12
N ASP A 127 -24.09 11.96 -4.20
CA ASP A 127 -23.35 13.17 -4.54
C ASP A 127 -21.86 12.88 -4.79
N PHE A 128 -21.28 11.91 -4.07
CA PHE A 128 -19.94 11.41 -4.38
C PHE A 128 -19.87 10.85 -5.80
N VAL A 129 -20.85 10.04 -6.21
CA VAL A 129 -20.94 9.49 -7.57
C VAL A 129 -21.02 10.60 -8.61
N LYS A 130 -21.86 11.62 -8.41
CA LYS A 130 -21.92 12.77 -9.33
C LYS A 130 -20.57 13.49 -9.49
N ARG A 131 -19.85 13.67 -8.36
CA ARG A 131 -18.50 14.26 -8.39
C ARG A 131 -17.52 13.36 -9.13
N LEU A 132 -17.60 12.04 -8.92
CA LEU A 132 -16.75 11.07 -9.60
C LEU A 132 -17.05 11.00 -11.11
N GLU A 133 -18.32 10.96 -11.50
CA GLU A 133 -18.74 11.00 -12.91
C GLU A 133 -18.22 12.25 -13.61
N ASN A 134 -18.28 13.42 -12.99
CA ASN A 134 -17.70 14.65 -13.52
C ASN A 134 -16.16 14.56 -13.61
N ALA A 135 -15.50 14.06 -12.56
CA ALA A 135 -14.05 13.89 -12.53
C ALA A 135 -13.55 12.91 -13.62
N THR A 136 -14.39 11.94 -14.00
CA THR A 136 -14.11 10.96 -15.06
C THR A 136 -14.74 11.31 -16.41
N GLU A 137 -15.27 12.55 -16.58
CA GLU A 137 -15.90 13.05 -17.80
C GLU A 137 -17.04 12.13 -18.31
N HIS A 138 -17.78 11.53 -17.38
CA HIS A 138 -18.87 10.59 -17.67
C HIS A 138 -18.48 9.40 -18.58
N ARG A 139 -17.17 9.10 -18.66
CA ARG A 139 -16.62 8.08 -19.56
C ARG A 139 -17.22 6.68 -19.33
N PHE A 140 -17.52 6.35 -18.09
CA PHE A 140 -17.91 4.99 -17.68
C PHE A 140 -19.43 4.80 -17.55
N GLY A 141 -20.23 5.74 -18.07
CA GLY A 141 -21.69 5.69 -17.92
C GLY A 141 -22.14 5.97 -16.48
N ARG A 142 -23.23 5.33 -16.06
CA ARG A 142 -23.75 5.51 -14.71
C ARG A 142 -22.96 4.70 -13.71
N LEU A 143 -22.48 5.38 -12.68
CA LEU A 143 -21.70 4.77 -11.59
C LEU A 143 -22.56 4.52 -10.36
N LYS A 144 -22.16 3.55 -9.54
CA LYS A 144 -22.68 3.34 -8.18
C LYS A 144 -21.53 2.93 -7.27
N VAL A 145 -21.52 3.45 -6.05
CA VAL A 145 -20.61 2.98 -4.99
C VAL A 145 -21.02 1.57 -4.60
N ALA A 146 -20.04 0.65 -4.55
CA ALA A 146 -20.23 -0.78 -4.27
C ALA A 146 -19.51 -1.25 -2.99
N SER A 147 -18.84 -0.35 -2.27
CA SER A 147 -18.20 -0.61 -0.97
C SER A 147 -18.27 0.62 -0.08
N ASP A 148 -17.81 0.51 1.14
CA ASP A 148 -17.52 1.70 1.96
C ASP A 148 -16.44 2.56 1.28
N ILE A 149 -16.48 3.87 1.57
CA ILE A 149 -15.48 4.84 1.13
C ILE A 149 -14.47 5.02 2.25
N TYR A 150 -13.20 4.72 1.96
CA TYR A 150 -12.09 4.85 2.89
C TYR A 150 -11.20 6.01 2.49
N SER A 151 -10.53 6.61 3.48
CA SER A 151 -9.51 7.63 3.26
C SER A 151 -8.23 7.27 3.99
N PHE A 152 -7.10 7.50 3.32
CA PHE A 152 -5.77 7.24 3.85
C PHE A 152 -4.85 8.43 3.58
N PRO A 153 -4.11 8.93 4.58
CA PRO A 153 -3.15 9.99 4.35
C PRO A 153 -2.02 9.52 3.43
N LEU A 154 -1.65 10.35 2.48
CA LEU A 154 -0.52 10.10 1.59
C LEU A 154 0.76 10.62 2.24
N ILE A 155 1.58 9.69 2.68
CA ILE A 155 2.83 9.96 3.41
C ILE A 155 3.94 9.15 2.75
N GLU A 156 4.96 9.84 2.27
CA GLU A 156 6.21 9.21 1.87
C GLU A 156 7.02 8.83 3.11
N ARG A 157 7.61 7.66 3.07
CA ARG A 157 8.57 7.21 4.06
C ARG A 157 9.74 6.56 3.35
N SER A 158 10.96 6.93 3.75
CA SER A 158 12.18 6.33 3.21
C SER A 158 13.17 6.07 4.34
N ALA A 159 13.63 4.84 4.46
CA ALA A 159 14.70 4.51 5.37
C ALA A 159 15.99 5.17 4.90
N LYS A 160 16.82 5.65 5.84
CA LYS A 160 18.11 6.27 5.53
C LYS A 160 19.08 5.24 4.97
N ASP A 161 19.05 4.03 5.53
CA ASP A 161 19.86 2.90 5.11
C ASP A 161 18.93 1.71 4.84
N TYR A 162 18.99 1.15 3.65
CA TYR A 162 18.20 -0.04 3.30
C TYR A 162 18.92 -1.33 3.73
N VAL A 163 20.22 -1.25 3.93
CA VAL A 163 21.06 -2.40 4.26
C VAL A 163 21.97 -2.05 5.44
N LYS A 164 22.05 -2.95 6.40
CA LYS A 164 23.08 -3.01 7.44
C LYS A 164 23.75 -4.39 7.38
N GLU A 165 24.85 -4.56 8.12
CA GLU A 165 25.51 -5.87 8.19
C GLU A 165 24.51 -6.96 8.63
N ASN A 166 24.31 -7.96 7.80
CA ASN A 166 23.36 -9.07 7.98
C ASN A 166 21.87 -8.68 8.11
N LEU A 167 21.48 -7.48 7.66
CA LEU A 167 20.10 -7.02 7.63
C LEU A 167 19.81 -6.23 6.36
N ALA A 168 18.66 -6.49 5.73
CA ALA A 168 18.13 -5.69 4.63
C ALA A 168 16.66 -5.35 4.87
N LEU A 169 16.24 -4.17 4.41
CA LEU A 169 14.83 -3.77 4.34
C LEU A 169 14.38 -3.81 2.89
N VAL A 170 13.16 -4.27 2.64
CA VAL A 170 12.55 -4.35 1.31
C VAL A 170 11.11 -3.86 1.33
N GLY A 171 10.62 -3.39 0.19
CA GLY A 171 9.26 -2.88 0.04
C GLY A 171 8.95 -1.72 0.98
N ASP A 172 7.72 -1.64 1.47
CA ASP A 172 7.28 -0.53 2.34
C ASP A 172 8.08 -0.42 3.66
N ALA A 173 8.81 -1.45 4.06
CA ALA A 173 9.72 -1.37 5.20
C ALA A 173 10.94 -0.49 4.91
N ALA A 174 11.41 -0.47 3.66
CA ALA A 174 12.50 0.37 3.19
C ALA A 174 11.98 1.74 2.70
N HIS A 175 10.96 1.74 1.86
CA HIS A 175 10.43 2.94 1.21
C HIS A 175 8.94 2.80 0.89
N ASN A 176 8.19 3.85 1.15
CA ASN A 176 6.79 3.98 0.77
C ASN A 176 6.64 5.29 -0.01
N ILE A 177 6.24 5.19 -1.27
CA ILE A 177 6.14 6.32 -2.19
C ILE A 177 4.69 6.72 -2.44
N HIS A 178 4.48 7.89 -3.04
CA HIS A 178 3.16 8.31 -3.51
C HIS A 178 2.57 7.26 -4.47
N PRO A 179 1.29 6.88 -4.35
CA PRO A 179 0.65 5.82 -5.15
C PRO A 179 0.39 6.20 -6.61
N LEU A 180 1.23 7.07 -7.21
CA LEU A 180 1.16 7.39 -8.62
C LEU A 180 1.34 6.14 -9.47
N ALA A 181 0.36 5.87 -10.33
CA ALA A 181 0.34 4.71 -11.23
C ALA A 181 0.45 3.33 -10.52
N GLY A 182 0.16 3.22 -9.21
CA GLY A 182 0.16 1.96 -8.49
C GLY A 182 1.51 1.23 -8.40
N GLN A 183 2.63 1.95 -8.47
CA GLN A 183 3.96 1.36 -8.59
C GLN A 183 4.56 0.84 -7.28
N GLY A 184 3.94 1.10 -6.12
CA GLY A 184 4.50 0.72 -4.82
C GLY A 184 4.81 -0.77 -4.70
N ALA A 185 3.88 -1.64 -5.06
CA ALA A 185 4.11 -3.09 -5.03
C ALA A 185 5.19 -3.54 -6.02
N ASN A 186 5.22 -2.96 -7.23
CA ASN A 186 6.23 -3.29 -8.24
C ASN A 186 7.64 -2.90 -7.79
N LEU A 187 7.76 -1.76 -7.12
CA LEU A 187 9.02 -1.30 -6.55
C LEU A 187 9.48 -2.26 -5.43
N GLY A 188 8.57 -2.65 -4.53
CA GLY A 188 8.87 -3.63 -3.49
C GLY A 188 9.26 -5.01 -4.02
N PHE A 189 8.71 -5.45 -5.15
CA PHE A 189 9.15 -6.69 -5.81
C PHE A 189 10.53 -6.53 -6.48
N SER A 190 10.89 -5.32 -6.89
CA SER A 190 12.22 -5.06 -7.46
C SER A 190 13.33 -5.06 -6.42
N ASP A 191 13.00 -4.89 -5.14
CA ASP A 191 13.95 -4.97 -4.04
C ASP A 191 14.35 -6.42 -3.72
N ALA A 192 13.56 -7.41 -4.12
CA ALA A 192 13.74 -8.83 -3.80
C ALA A 192 14.40 -9.61 -4.93
#